data_05ecf0f60f92fa4bc0538035b4889bff
#
_entry.id   05ecf0f60f92fa4bc0538035b4889bff
#
_cell.length_a   1.000
_cell.length_b   1.000
_cell.length_c   1.000
_cell.angle_alpha   90.00
_cell.angle_beta   90.00
_cell.angle_gamma   90.00
#
_symmetry.space_group_name_H-M   'P 1'
#
loop_
_entity.id
_entity.type
_entity.pdbx_description
1 polymer ?
#
loop_
_entity_poly.entity_id
_entity_poly.type
_entity_poly.pdbx_seq_one_letter_code
_entity_poly.pdbx_strand_id
1 'polypeptide(L)'
;MQDKHDIIALLLSPTTMAFIAIMAVIPMVKDIFTFLLMGIAFLVILPVAPVVIMSLAGKIDLMVTERERRTPFLIFSSISYFLGLLIFLAAKCRVGMTIAASYLIVSISILILNRFTKVSIHSAGASSSWAVLTLLRSSFSLLVFPSILLIAWSRYRAKAHTLCQILIGLFVGAAEPLFLVPLFL
;
A
#
# COMPACT_ATOMS: atom_id res chain seq x y z
N MET A 1 12.97 -12.28 -19.85
CA MET A 1 13.76 -12.14 -18.59
C MET A 1 13.18 -10.98 -17.81
N GLN A 2 12.69 -11.24 -16.59
CA GLN A 2 12.30 -10.14 -15.70
C GLN A 2 13.53 -9.29 -15.42
N ASP A 3 13.43 -7.98 -15.63
CA ASP A 3 14.51 -7.06 -15.29
C ASP A 3 14.72 -7.12 -13.75
N LYS A 4 15.98 -7.10 -13.30
CA LYS A 4 16.32 -7.06 -11.86
C LYS A 4 15.61 -5.93 -11.10
N HIS A 5 15.23 -4.87 -11.80
CA HIS A 5 14.44 -3.76 -11.23
C HIS A 5 12.99 -4.16 -10.96
N ASP A 6 12.40 -5.05 -11.75
CA ASP A 6 11.06 -5.58 -11.49
C ASP A 6 11.06 -6.54 -10.30
N ILE A 7 12.15 -7.30 -10.11
CA ILE A 7 12.33 -8.17 -8.92
C ILE A 7 12.34 -7.31 -7.64
N ILE A 8 13.09 -6.19 -7.61
CA ILE A 8 13.10 -5.27 -6.48
C ILE A 8 11.68 -4.74 -6.18
N ALA A 9 10.94 -4.36 -7.23
CA ALA A 9 9.59 -3.85 -7.07
C ALA A 9 8.59 -4.94 -6.59
N LEU A 10 8.80 -6.19 -6.94
CA LEU A 10 8.01 -7.32 -6.41
C LEU A 10 8.32 -7.58 -4.94
N LEU A 11 9.59 -7.65 -4.58
CA LEU A 11 10.04 -7.86 -3.20
C LEU A 11 9.58 -6.75 -2.26
N LEU A 12 9.57 -5.51 -2.74
CA LEU A 12 9.10 -4.33 -2.01
C LEU A 12 7.73 -3.86 -2.52
N SER A 13 6.87 -4.79 -2.91
CA SER A 13 5.52 -4.47 -3.39
C SER A 13 4.70 -3.77 -2.30
N PRO A 14 3.63 -3.04 -2.66
CA PRO A 14 2.71 -2.44 -1.69
C PRO A 14 2.23 -3.44 -0.64
N THR A 15 1.97 -4.68 -1.07
CA THR A 15 1.55 -5.80 -0.23
C THR A 15 2.63 -6.20 0.79
N THR A 16 3.89 -6.31 0.34
CA THR A 16 5.03 -6.60 1.22
C THR A 16 5.25 -5.47 2.22
N MET A 17 5.15 -4.23 1.77
CA MET A 17 5.30 -3.06 2.64
C MET A 17 4.17 -2.97 3.67
N ALA A 18 2.94 -3.31 3.29
CA ALA A 18 1.80 -3.42 4.21
C ALA A 18 2.02 -4.53 5.25
N PHE A 19 2.51 -5.69 4.83
CA PHE A 19 2.84 -6.78 5.74
C PHE A 19 3.93 -6.37 6.74
N ILE A 20 5.01 -5.74 6.29
CA ILE A 20 6.07 -5.22 7.15
C ILE A 20 5.50 -4.21 8.17
N ALA A 21 4.62 -3.30 7.75
CA ALA A 21 4.00 -2.32 8.64
C ALA A 21 3.14 -3.01 9.72
N ILE A 22 2.35 -4.02 9.35
CA ILE A 22 1.54 -4.81 10.30
C ILE A 22 2.43 -5.52 11.32
N MET A 23 3.50 -6.18 10.86
CA MET A 23 4.42 -6.89 11.76
C MET A 23 5.14 -5.94 12.73
N ALA A 24 5.54 -4.76 12.26
CA ALA A 24 6.28 -3.78 13.06
C ALA A 24 5.46 -3.19 14.22
N VAL A 25 4.13 -3.20 14.13
CA VAL A 25 3.25 -2.60 15.15
C VAL A 25 2.63 -3.62 16.11
N ILE A 26 2.92 -4.91 15.97
CA ILE A 26 2.42 -5.98 16.87
C ILE A 26 2.58 -5.62 18.34
N PRO A 27 3.74 -5.06 18.82
CA PRO A 27 3.90 -4.74 20.23
C PRO A 27 2.93 -3.67 20.76
N MET A 28 2.23 -2.97 19.87
CA MET A 28 1.29 -1.90 20.20
C MET A 28 -0.17 -2.40 20.30
N VAL A 29 -0.40 -3.68 20.03
CA VAL A 29 -1.74 -4.28 19.88
C VAL A 29 -2.02 -5.22 21.05
N LYS A 30 -3.23 -5.11 21.65
CA LYS A 30 -3.65 -5.98 22.76
C LYS A 30 -4.10 -7.36 22.27
N ASP A 31 -5.00 -7.40 21.29
CA ASP A 31 -5.48 -8.64 20.68
C ASP A 31 -4.72 -8.89 19.38
N ILE A 32 -3.55 -9.53 19.52
CA ILE A 32 -2.63 -9.83 18.40
C ILE A 32 -3.28 -10.78 17.41
N PHE A 33 -4.04 -11.79 17.87
CA PHE A 33 -4.63 -12.79 16.99
C PHE A 33 -5.64 -12.17 16.02
N THR A 34 -6.62 -11.44 16.54
CA THR A 34 -7.63 -10.75 15.70
C THR A 34 -6.98 -9.71 14.80
N PHE A 35 -6.00 -8.95 15.32
CA PHE A 35 -5.29 -7.95 14.54
C PHE A 35 -4.54 -8.57 13.36
N LEU A 36 -3.78 -9.65 13.57
CA LEU A 36 -3.04 -10.32 12.50
C LEU A 36 -3.98 -10.97 11.49
N LEU A 37 -4.99 -11.70 11.96
CA LEU A 37 -5.94 -12.38 11.08
C LEU A 37 -6.63 -11.37 10.15
N MET A 38 -7.20 -10.31 10.71
CA MET A 38 -7.93 -9.29 9.95
C MET A 38 -7.00 -8.38 9.14
N GLY A 39 -5.85 -7.99 9.71
CA GLY A 39 -4.85 -7.17 9.02
C GLY A 39 -4.27 -7.89 7.81
N ILE A 40 -3.85 -9.14 7.95
CA ILE A 40 -3.32 -9.91 6.83
C ILE A 40 -4.41 -10.18 5.79
N ALA A 41 -5.63 -10.55 6.21
CA ALA A 41 -6.71 -10.81 5.27
C ALA A 41 -7.09 -9.56 4.47
N PHE A 42 -7.44 -8.47 5.14
CA PHE A 42 -8.05 -7.30 4.49
C PHE A 42 -7.06 -6.25 3.99
N LEU A 43 -5.85 -6.17 4.55
CA LEU A 43 -4.87 -5.16 4.17
C LEU A 43 -3.70 -5.72 3.35
N VAL A 44 -3.54 -7.06 3.29
CA VAL A 44 -2.44 -7.71 2.55
C VAL A 44 -2.98 -8.62 1.45
N ILE A 45 -3.74 -9.67 1.79
CA ILE A 45 -4.13 -10.73 0.85
C ILE A 45 -5.23 -10.25 -0.09
N LEU A 46 -6.38 -9.84 0.44
CA LEU A 46 -7.54 -9.49 -0.36
C LEU A 46 -7.25 -8.37 -1.37
N PRO A 47 -6.53 -7.27 -1.05
CA PRO A 47 -6.28 -6.21 -2.02
C PRO A 47 -5.53 -6.68 -3.28
N VAL A 48 -4.66 -7.67 -3.16
CA VAL A 48 -3.84 -8.17 -4.26
C VAL A 48 -4.40 -9.43 -4.90
N ALA A 49 -5.29 -10.15 -4.25
CA ALA A 49 -5.81 -11.43 -4.70
C ALA A 49 -6.35 -11.41 -6.14
N PRO A 50 -7.17 -10.42 -6.57
CA PRO A 50 -7.65 -10.38 -7.96
C PRO A 50 -6.53 -10.23 -8.99
N VAL A 51 -5.48 -9.44 -8.66
CA VAL A 51 -4.31 -9.26 -9.54
C VAL A 51 -3.58 -10.60 -9.69
N VAL A 52 -3.29 -11.29 -8.58
CA VAL A 52 -2.60 -12.58 -8.58
C VAL A 52 -3.41 -13.63 -9.36
N ILE A 53 -4.71 -13.75 -9.08
CA ILE A 53 -5.59 -14.72 -9.77
C ILE A 53 -5.63 -14.46 -11.27
N MET A 54 -5.80 -13.21 -11.71
CA MET A 54 -5.85 -12.88 -13.14
C MET A 54 -4.49 -13.01 -13.81
N SER A 55 -3.40 -12.76 -13.10
CA SER A 55 -2.04 -12.97 -13.60
C SER A 55 -1.73 -14.46 -13.79
N LEU A 56 -2.09 -15.30 -12.82
CA LEU A 56 -1.95 -16.76 -12.93
C LEU A 56 -2.82 -17.35 -14.06
N ALA A 57 -3.97 -16.73 -14.34
CA ALA A 57 -4.81 -17.07 -15.49
C ALA A 57 -4.28 -16.53 -16.83
N GLY A 58 -3.11 -15.88 -16.87
CA GLY A 58 -2.50 -15.32 -18.08
C GLY A 58 -3.24 -14.12 -18.68
N LYS A 59 -4.17 -13.49 -17.94
CA LYS A 59 -5.00 -12.39 -18.45
C LYS A 59 -4.35 -11.01 -18.33
N ILE A 60 -3.45 -10.84 -17.37
CA ILE A 60 -2.71 -9.60 -17.12
C ILE A 60 -1.29 -9.92 -16.68
N ASP A 61 -0.40 -8.93 -16.74
CA ASP A 61 0.89 -8.99 -16.05
C ASP A 61 0.73 -8.66 -14.56
N LEU A 62 1.59 -9.22 -13.70
CA LEU A 62 1.51 -9.05 -12.24
C LEU A 62 1.68 -7.58 -11.80
N MET A 63 2.34 -6.75 -12.60
CA MET A 63 2.53 -5.33 -12.32
C MET A 63 1.37 -4.45 -12.80
N VAL A 64 0.40 -5.04 -13.51
CA VAL A 64 -0.71 -4.35 -14.19
C VAL A 64 -0.18 -3.11 -14.93
N THR A 65 0.68 -3.37 -15.92
CA THR A 65 1.42 -2.32 -16.63
C THR A 65 0.49 -1.34 -17.36
N GLU A 66 -0.62 -1.82 -17.90
CA GLU A 66 -1.62 -1.01 -18.57
C GLU A 66 -2.45 -0.21 -17.55
N ARG A 67 -2.46 1.13 -17.68
CA ARG A 67 -3.15 2.04 -16.76
C ARG A 67 -4.65 1.75 -16.66
N GLU A 68 -5.29 1.53 -17.78
CA GLU A 68 -6.74 1.33 -17.93
C GLU A 68 -7.20 0.09 -17.16
N ARG A 69 -6.38 -0.95 -17.14
CA ARG A 69 -6.66 -2.20 -16.42
C ARG A 69 -6.52 -2.12 -14.90
N ARG A 70 -5.96 -1.02 -14.36
CA ARG A 70 -5.76 -0.85 -12.91
C ARG A 70 -7.03 -0.52 -12.15
N THR A 71 -7.97 0.16 -12.79
CA THR A 71 -9.18 0.69 -12.14
C THR A 71 -9.97 -0.37 -11.35
N PRO A 72 -10.33 -1.54 -11.88
CA PRO A 72 -11.08 -2.55 -11.11
C PRO A 72 -10.28 -3.06 -9.89
N PHE A 73 -8.97 -3.20 -9.99
CA PHE A 73 -8.13 -3.65 -8.88
C PHE A 73 -8.02 -2.59 -7.79
N LEU A 74 -7.92 -1.31 -8.16
CA LEU A 74 -7.92 -0.21 -7.20
C LEU A 74 -9.27 -0.08 -6.47
N ILE A 75 -10.39 -0.28 -7.16
CA ILE A 75 -11.73 -0.33 -6.55
C ILE A 75 -11.79 -1.49 -5.54
N PHE A 76 -11.37 -2.68 -5.95
CA PHE A 76 -11.40 -3.86 -5.09
C PHE A 76 -10.50 -3.68 -3.85
N SER A 77 -9.31 -3.12 -4.03
CA SER A 77 -8.40 -2.80 -2.92
C SER A 77 -9.02 -1.78 -1.96
N SER A 78 -9.67 -0.74 -2.49
CA SER A 78 -10.36 0.27 -1.66
C SER A 78 -11.50 -0.35 -0.85
N ILE A 79 -12.30 -1.24 -1.45
CA ILE A 79 -13.35 -1.98 -0.74
C ILE A 79 -12.75 -2.85 0.36
N SER A 80 -11.65 -3.56 0.09
CA SER A 80 -10.97 -4.39 1.08
C SER A 80 -10.46 -3.56 2.27
N TYR A 81 -9.81 -2.43 2.01
CA TYR A 81 -9.34 -1.53 3.07
C TYR A 81 -10.49 -0.92 3.87
N PHE A 82 -11.60 -0.57 3.22
CA PHE A 82 -12.80 -0.08 3.88
C PHE A 82 -13.40 -1.13 4.82
N LEU A 83 -13.54 -2.37 4.37
CA LEU A 83 -14.02 -3.48 5.21
C LEU A 83 -13.07 -3.73 6.39
N GLY A 84 -11.77 -3.72 6.16
CA GLY A 84 -10.76 -3.80 7.22
C GLY A 84 -10.91 -2.68 8.25
N LEU A 85 -11.15 -1.45 7.80
CA LEU A 85 -11.40 -0.30 8.68
C LEU A 85 -12.64 -0.51 9.55
N LEU A 86 -13.76 -0.98 8.97
CA LEU A 86 -14.98 -1.26 9.73
C LEU A 86 -14.77 -2.34 10.79
N ILE A 87 -14.02 -3.38 10.47
CA ILE A 87 -13.70 -4.46 11.43
C ILE A 87 -12.84 -3.92 12.57
N PHE A 88 -11.79 -3.14 12.27
CA PHE A 88 -10.94 -2.54 13.31
C PHE A 88 -11.69 -1.48 14.14
N LEU A 89 -12.66 -0.79 13.56
CA LEU A 89 -13.54 0.13 14.27
C LEU A 89 -14.41 -0.65 15.27
N ALA A 90 -15.05 -1.73 14.83
CA ALA A 90 -15.85 -2.60 15.70
C ALA A 90 -15.02 -3.25 16.83
N ALA A 91 -13.78 -3.66 16.53
CA ALA A 91 -12.81 -4.18 17.49
C ALA A 91 -12.18 -3.10 18.38
N LYS A 92 -12.46 -1.81 18.17
CA LYS A 92 -11.84 -0.67 18.86
C LYS A 92 -10.31 -0.71 18.82
N CYS A 93 -9.75 -1.26 17.74
CA CYS A 93 -8.29 -1.38 17.52
C CYS A 93 -7.75 -0.14 16.80
N ARG A 94 -7.30 0.87 17.55
CA ARG A 94 -6.77 2.13 16.99
C ARG A 94 -5.63 1.91 15.99
N VAL A 95 -4.70 1.01 16.30
CA VAL A 95 -3.57 0.68 15.41
C VAL A 95 -4.08 0.17 14.06
N GLY A 96 -5.01 -0.79 14.08
CA GLY A 96 -5.63 -1.32 12.86
C GLY A 96 -6.40 -0.26 12.08
N MET A 97 -7.16 0.61 12.79
CA MET A 97 -7.88 1.74 12.18
C MET A 97 -6.92 2.69 11.46
N THR A 98 -5.81 3.06 12.10
CA THR A 98 -4.80 3.95 11.51
C THR A 98 -4.25 3.37 10.21
N ILE A 99 -3.88 2.08 10.19
CA ILE A 99 -3.34 1.43 8.98
C ILE A 99 -4.41 1.36 7.89
N ALA A 100 -5.61 0.86 8.22
CA ALA A 100 -6.68 0.67 7.25
C ALA A 100 -7.17 2.00 6.65
N ALA A 101 -7.34 3.06 7.47
CA ALA A 101 -7.71 4.38 7.02
C ALA A 101 -6.64 4.99 6.09
N SER A 102 -5.37 4.84 6.43
CA SER A 102 -4.25 5.32 5.60
C SER A 102 -4.26 4.66 4.22
N TYR A 103 -4.38 3.34 4.15
CA TYR A 103 -4.40 2.63 2.88
C TYR A 103 -5.66 2.90 2.07
N LEU A 104 -6.80 3.07 2.72
CA LEU A 104 -8.07 3.43 2.07
C LEU A 104 -7.98 4.80 1.40
N ILE A 105 -7.54 5.82 2.12
CA ILE A 105 -7.43 7.19 1.60
C ILE A 105 -6.47 7.22 0.40
N VAL A 106 -5.27 6.65 0.56
CA VAL A 106 -4.27 6.59 -0.52
C VAL A 106 -4.79 5.80 -1.73
N SER A 107 -5.50 4.68 -1.51
CA SER A 107 -6.06 3.88 -2.61
C SER A 107 -7.12 4.64 -3.39
N ILE A 108 -8.01 5.38 -2.71
CA ILE A 108 -9.03 6.23 -3.35
C ILE A 108 -8.36 7.36 -4.14
N SER A 109 -7.37 8.02 -3.59
CA SER A 109 -6.65 9.10 -4.28
C SER A 109 -5.92 8.60 -5.52
N ILE A 110 -5.27 7.42 -5.43
CA ILE A 110 -4.66 6.82 -6.62
C ILE A 110 -5.72 6.42 -7.64
N LEU A 111 -6.88 5.90 -7.22
CA LEU A 111 -7.99 5.58 -8.12
C LEU A 111 -8.46 6.82 -8.90
N ILE A 112 -8.58 7.97 -8.23
CA ILE A 112 -8.96 9.24 -8.87
C ILE A 112 -7.84 9.70 -9.81
N LEU A 113 -6.60 9.75 -9.34
CA LEU A 113 -5.45 10.20 -10.11
C LEU A 113 -5.16 9.30 -11.32
N ASN A 114 -5.48 8.00 -11.22
CA ASN A 114 -5.29 7.06 -12.32
C ASN A 114 -6.13 7.42 -13.56
N ARG A 115 -7.15 8.26 -13.43
CA ARG A 115 -7.91 8.81 -14.58
C ARG A 115 -7.08 9.78 -15.41
N PHE A 116 -6.13 10.47 -14.79
CA PHE A 116 -5.35 11.54 -15.42
C PHE A 116 -3.91 11.10 -15.73
N THR A 117 -3.28 10.38 -14.83
CA THR A 117 -1.87 9.94 -14.98
C THR A 117 -1.64 8.56 -14.37
N LYS A 118 -0.64 7.85 -14.90
CA LYS A 118 -0.21 6.53 -14.40
C LYS A 118 0.63 6.69 -13.12
N VAL A 119 0.00 6.99 -11.97
CA VAL A 119 0.71 7.11 -10.69
C VAL A 119 1.43 5.81 -10.31
N SER A 120 2.59 5.91 -9.67
CA SER A 120 3.31 4.74 -9.17
C SER A 120 2.69 4.20 -7.88
N ILE A 121 1.90 3.13 -8.01
CA ILE A 121 1.27 2.44 -6.87
C ILE A 121 2.32 1.89 -5.89
N HIS A 122 3.47 1.42 -6.40
CA HIS A 122 4.58 0.93 -5.58
C HIS A 122 5.17 2.04 -4.71
N SER A 123 5.42 3.21 -5.30
CA SER A 123 5.94 4.36 -4.56
C SER A 123 4.94 4.84 -3.50
N ALA A 124 3.65 4.89 -3.84
CA ALA A 124 2.60 5.28 -2.92
C ALA A 124 2.43 4.28 -1.76
N GLY A 125 2.47 2.97 -2.04
CA GLY A 125 2.36 1.94 -1.00
C GLY A 125 3.54 1.96 -0.03
N ALA A 126 4.77 2.14 -0.53
CA ALA A 126 5.95 2.23 0.32
C ALA A 126 5.92 3.46 1.22
N SER A 127 5.61 4.63 0.66
CA SER A 127 5.55 5.88 1.44
C SER A 127 4.36 5.90 2.41
N SER A 128 3.23 5.26 2.07
CA SER A 128 2.09 5.09 2.97
C SER A 128 2.45 4.21 4.18
N SER A 129 3.13 3.08 3.96
CA SER A 129 3.59 2.22 5.04
C SER A 129 4.57 2.93 5.97
N TRP A 130 5.49 3.71 5.40
CA TRP A 130 6.38 4.56 6.19
C TRP A 130 5.62 5.62 7.00
N ALA A 131 4.67 6.31 6.39
CA ALA A 131 3.85 7.33 7.04
C ALA A 131 3.05 6.76 8.22
N VAL A 132 2.44 5.58 8.03
CA VAL A 132 1.74 4.83 9.09
C VAL A 132 2.67 4.54 10.26
N LEU A 133 3.87 4.01 10.01
CA LEU A 133 4.84 3.73 11.07
C LEU A 133 5.30 5.00 11.79
N THR A 134 5.41 6.11 11.07
CA THR A 134 5.73 7.42 11.65
C THR A 134 4.60 7.93 12.55
N LEU A 135 3.33 7.82 12.11
CA LEU A 135 2.15 8.18 12.91
C LEU A 135 2.07 7.38 14.21
N LEU A 136 2.32 6.08 14.12
CA LEU A 136 2.31 5.20 15.27
C LEU A 136 3.59 5.31 16.12
N ARG A 137 4.49 6.26 15.80
CA ARG A 137 5.76 6.51 16.48
C ARG A 137 6.62 5.24 16.60
N SER A 138 6.57 4.39 15.58
CA SER A 138 7.38 3.20 15.53
C SER A 138 8.79 3.52 15.03
N SER A 139 9.83 3.11 15.78
CA SER A 139 11.23 3.23 15.34
C SER A 139 11.50 2.49 14.02
N PHE A 140 10.67 1.52 13.67
CA PHE A 140 10.74 0.84 12.38
C PHE A 140 10.52 1.78 11.18
N SER A 141 9.94 2.98 11.36
CA SER A 141 9.83 3.97 10.28
C SER A 141 11.20 4.32 9.69
N LEU A 142 12.24 4.41 10.50
CA LEU A 142 13.61 4.68 10.05
C LEU A 142 14.18 3.53 9.23
N LEU A 143 13.85 2.29 9.57
CA LEU A 143 14.30 1.09 8.82
C LEU A 143 13.57 0.94 7.48
N VAL A 144 12.32 1.40 7.40
CA VAL A 144 11.51 1.33 6.17
C VAL A 144 11.85 2.46 5.20
N PHE A 145 12.35 3.60 5.67
CA PHE A 145 12.65 4.77 4.83
C PHE A 145 13.55 4.46 3.61
N PRO A 146 14.66 3.71 3.72
CA PRO A 146 15.50 3.38 2.57
C PRO A 146 14.75 2.61 1.46
N SER A 147 13.74 1.81 1.80
CA SER A 147 12.94 1.07 0.82
C SER A 147 12.16 2.00 -0.12
N ILE A 148 11.77 3.19 0.35
CA ILE A 148 11.09 4.21 -0.47
C ILE A 148 12.00 4.65 -1.61
N LEU A 149 13.27 4.96 -1.30
CA LEU A 149 14.25 5.37 -2.29
C LEU A 149 14.56 4.24 -3.27
N LEU A 150 14.70 3.03 -2.77
CA LEU A 150 14.98 1.85 -3.58
C LEU A 150 13.83 1.52 -4.55
N ILE A 151 12.58 1.62 -4.10
CA ILE A 151 11.40 1.44 -4.97
C ILE A 151 11.35 2.55 -6.01
N ALA A 152 11.48 3.81 -5.62
CA ALA A 152 11.45 4.95 -6.54
C ALA A 152 12.50 4.78 -7.64
N TRP A 153 13.74 4.46 -7.26
CA TRP A 153 14.84 4.18 -8.18
C TRP A 153 14.53 3.00 -9.10
N SER A 154 14.03 1.90 -8.55
CA SER A 154 13.68 0.69 -9.31
C SER A 154 12.61 0.99 -10.38
N ARG A 155 11.53 1.71 -10.04
CA ARG A 155 10.47 2.05 -11.01
C ARG A 155 10.92 3.03 -12.09
N TYR A 156 11.85 3.93 -11.75
CA TYR A 156 12.47 4.83 -12.70
C TYR A 156 13.40 4.07 -13.67
N ARG A 157 14.27 3.20 -13.15
CA ARG A 157 15.22 2.42 -13.95
C ARG A 157 14.56 1.40 -14.85
N ALA A 158 13.48 0.78 -14.40
CA ALA A 158 12.65 -0.12 -15.22
C ALA A 158 11.86 0.64 -16.32
N LYS A 159 11.94 1.98 -16.40
CA LYS A 159 11.13 2.83 -17.29
C LYS A 159 9.62 2.58 -17.17
N ALA A 160 9.17 2.06 -16.02
CA ALA A 160 7.77 1.76 -15.75
C ALA A 160 6.97 3.03 -15.45
N HIS A 161 7.63 4.07 -14.92
CA HIS A 161 7.07 5.36 -14.55
C HIS A 161 8.03 6.50 -14.83
N THR A 162 7.49 7.69 -15.12
CA THR A 162 8.26 8.93 -15.16
C THR A 162 8.57 9.40 -13.74
N LEU A 163 9.57 10.26 -13.57
CA LEU A 163 9.91 10.83 -12.27
C LEU A 163 8.70 11.54 -11.63
N CYS A 164 7.93 12.29 -12.41
CA CYS A 164 6.72 12.97 -11.93
C CYS A 164 5.69 11.97 -11.36
N GLN A 165 5.44 10.85 -12.06
CA GLN A 165 4.51 9.81 -11.61
C GLN A 165 4.97 9.12 -10.31
N ILE A 166 6.27 8.99 -10.12
CA ILE A 166 6.87 8.47 -8.89
C ILE A 166 6.70 9.48 -7.76
N LEU A 167 7.05 10.76 -7.99
CA LEU A 167 6.94 11.82 -6.99
C LEU A 167 5.50 12.05 -6.54
N ILE A 168 4.53 12.02 -7.45
CA ILE A 168 3.10 12.08 -7.10
C ILE A 168 2.74 10.89 -6.19
N GLY A 169 3.17 9.68 -6.54
CA GLY A 169 2.92 8.50 -5.71
C GLY A 169 3.53 8.63 -4.30
N LEU A 170 4.78 9.05 -4.21
CA LEU A 170 5.45 9.28 -2.93
C LEU A 170 4.74 10.33 -2.09
N PHE A 171 4.35 11.44 -2.70
CA PHE A 171 3.67 12.54 -2.02
C PHE A 171 2.30 12.10 -1.48
N VAL A 172 1.44 11.52 -2.32
CA VAL A 172 0.12 11.02 -1.94
C VAL A 172 0.24 9.98 -0.82
N GLY A 173 1.13 8.99 -0.99
CA GLY A 173 1.32 7.95 0.01
C GLY A 173 1.85 8.45 1.36
N ALA A 174 2.66 9.50 1.39
CA ALA A 174 3.18 10.04 2.64
C ALA A 174 2.28 11.13 3.25
N ALA A 175 1.87 12.12 2.45
CA ALA A 175 1.16 13.30 2.94
C ALA A 175 -0.25 12.96 3.44
N GLU A 176 -1.01 12.16 2.70
CA GLU A 176 -2.39 11.87 3.08
C GLU A 176 -2.50 11.15 4.44
N PRO A 177 -1.76 10.05 4.71
CA PRO A 177 -1.79 9.47 6.04
C PRO A 177 -1.34 10.43 7.13
N LEU A 178 -0.26 11.17 6.92
CA LEU A 178 0.29 12.06 7.95
C LEU A 178 -0.63 13.23 8.31
N PHE A 179 -1.37 13.77 7.35
CA PHE A 179 -2.20 14.96 7.58
C PHE A 179 -3.68 14.64 7.77
N LEU A 180 -4.23 13.66 7.05
CA LEU A 180 -5.67 13.39 7.09
C LEU A 180 -6.06 12.39 8.17
N VAL A 181 -5.29 11.31 8.34
CA VAL A 181 -5.68 10.25 9.29
C VAL A 181 -5.77 10.74 10.74
N PRO A 182 -4.87 11.60 11.25
CA PRO A 182 -4.97 12.13 12.62
C PRO A 182 -6.22 12.99 12.87
N LEU A 183 -6.87 13.51 11.82
CA LEU A 183 -8.10 14.30 11.97
C LEU A 183 -9.33 13.42 12.29
N PHE A 184 -9.25 12.11 12.04
CA PHE A 184 -10.36 11.18 12.18
C PHE A 184 -10.15 10.12 13.27
N LEU A 185 -8.97 10.03 13.88
CA LEU A 185 -8.57 9.05 14.89
C LEU A 185 -8.11 9.68 16.20
#